data_98d12bca87296967424df54f2f4df970
#
_entry.id   98d12bca87296967424df54f2f4df970
#
_cell.length_a   1.000
_cell.length_b   1.000
_cell.length_c   1.000
_cell.angle_alpha   90.00
_cell.angle_beta   90.00
_cell.angle_gamma   90.00
#
_symmetry.space_group_name_H-M   'P 1'
#
loop_
_entity.id
_entity.type
_entity.pdbx_description
1 polymer ?
#
loop_
_entity_poly.entity_id
_entity_poly.type
_entity_poly.pdbx_seq_one_letter_code
_entity_poly.pdbx_strand_id
1 'polypeptide(L)'
;MANKILKPSRYNYAGHLTNGTVLAVNFLTSAVLNMSRDDYNRLNAMSVTKEEEEVLSANGFYVAEDEDELAKVVALRNANNFSSSQVSFQILPTTLCNARCFYCYEEGFNPCAFDEKHENELVAFIERTMQAAQKLHITWFGGEPLLRPDFIERVSMRLMESADSRGITFEGDVITNGSL
;
A
#
# COMPACT_ATOMS: atom_id res chain seq x y z
N MET A 1 15.00 24.98 26.67
CA MET A 1 14.07 24.31 25.74
C MET A 1 12.71 24.30 26.43
N ALA A 2 11.63 24.80 25.78
CA ALA A 2 10.32 24.78 26.38
C ALA A 2 9.90 23.33 26.66
N ASN A 3 9.40 23.07 27.86
CA ASN A 3 8.89 21.76 28.25
C ASN A 3 7.64 21.47 27.39
N LYS A 4 7.77 20.63 26.38
CA LYS A 4 6.68 20.31 25.47
C LYS A 4 5.72 19.38 26.20
N ILE A 5 4.48 19.79 26.39
CA ILE A 5 3.45 18.93 26.98
C ILE A 5 3.15 17.82 25.95
N LEU A 6 3.16 16.58 26.42
CA LEU A 6 2.92 15.41 25.61
C LEU A 6 1.55 14.79 25.91
N LYS A 7 1.03 14.02 25.00
CA LYS A 7 -0.14 13.13 25.13
C LYS A 7 0.12 11.80 24.46
N PRO A 8 -0.54 10.70 24.85
CA PRO A 8 -0.54 9.48 24.08
C PRO A 8 -1.12 9.71 22.70
N SER A 9 -0.48 9.10 21.68
CA SER A 9 -1.00 9.14 20.31
C SER A 9 -2.37 8.45 20.23
N ARG A 10 -3.30 9.01 19.48
CA ARG A 10 -4.61 8.39 19.17
C ARG A 10 -4.52 7.15 18.29
N TYR A 11 -3.37 6.93 17.66
CA TYR A 11 -3.09 5.78 16.81
C TYR A 11 -2.42 4.62 17.55
N ASN A 12 -2.28 4.72 18.87
CA ASN A 12 -1.83 3.61 19.69
C ASN A 12 -2.94 2.57 19.84
N TYR A 13 -2.59 1.32 19.64
CA TYR A 13 -3.42 0.16 19.90
C TYR A 13 -2.65 -0.84 20.76
N ALA A 14 -3.34 -1.60 21.60
CA ALA A 14 -2.73 -2.62 22.42
C ALA A 14 -3.53 -3.91 22.43
N GLY A 15 -2.83 -5.03 22.23
CA GLY A 15 -3.35 -6.38 22.38
C GLY A 15 -2.72 -7.08 23.57
N HIS A 16 -3.54 -7.71 24.43
CA HIS A 16 -3.06 -8.53 25.53
C HIS A 16 -2.76 -9.94 25.04
N LEU A 17 -1.53 -10.40 25.26
CA LEU A 17 -1.10 -11.74 24.86
C LEU A 17 -1.36 -12.76 25.98
N THR A 18 -1.47 -14.03 25.60
CA THR A 18 -1.73 -15.15 26.52
C THR A 18 -0.63 -15.39 27.54
N ASN A 19 0.59 -14.94 27.26
CA ASN A 19 1.74 -15.00 28.17
C ASN A 19 1.77 -13.89 29.24
N GLY A 20 0.74 -13.03 29.25
CA GLY A 20 0.62 -11.93 30.21
C GLY A 20 1.31 -10.63 29.79
N THR A 21 1.97 -10.59 28.63
CA THR A 21 2.55 -9.36 28.06
C THR A 21 1.53 -8.58 27.24
N VAL A 22 1.86 -7.35 26.91
CA VAL A 22 1.08 -6.45 26.05
C VAL A 22 1.90 -6.11 24.82
N LEU A 23 1.29 -6.29 23.66
CA LEU A 23 1.82 -5.82 22.39
C LEU A 23 1.17 -4.47 22.07
N ALA A 24 1.93 -3.39 22.16
CA ALA A 24 1.50 -2.06 21.77
C ALA A 24 2.00 -1.75 20.36
N VAL A 25 1.12 -1.19 19.54
CA VAL A 25 1.41 -0.83 18.14
C VAL A 25 0.95 0.60 17.91
N ASN A 26 1.79 1.42 17.31
CA ASN A 26 1.36 2.71 16.76
C ASN A 26 1.11 2.56 15.26
N PHE A 27 -0.14 2.71 14.84
CA PHE A 27 -0.53 2.53 13.43
C PHE A 27 -0.06 3.65 12.49
N LEU A 28 0.36 4.79 13.01
CA LEU A 28 0.88 5.87 12.17
C LEU A 28 2.37 5.68 11.85
N THR A 29 3.14 5.16 12.80
CA THR A 29 4.60 4.97 12.65
C THR A 29 4.98 3.52 12.34
N SER A 30 4.03 2.59 12.48
CA SER A 30 4.24 1.14 12.44
C SER A 30 5.19 0.62 13.54
N ALA A 31 5.43 1.41 14.57
CA ALA A 31 6.25 1.00 15.70
C ALA A 31 5.53 -0.05 16.55
N VAL A 32 6.27 -1.06 17.00
CA VAL A 32 5.75 -2.17 17.80
C VAL A 32 6.60 -2.30 19.06
N LEU A 33 5.93 -2.37 20.21
CA LEU A 33 6.56 -2.60 21.51
C LEU A 33 5.93 -3.81 22.19
N ASN A 34 6.76 -4.68 22.73
CA ASN A 34 6.32 -5.76 23.61
C ASN A 34 6.76 -5.44 25.04
N MET A 35 5.83 -5.36 25.98
CA MET A 35 6.09 -4.90 27.33
C MET A 35 5.26 -5.66 28.38
N SER A 36 5.61 -5.50 29.66
CA SER A 36 4.77 -5.98 30.74
C SER A 36 3.45 -5.20 30.82
N ARG A 37 2.44 -5.77 31.49
CA ARG A 37 1.19 -5.06 31.75
C ARG A 37 1.40 -3.81 32.60
N ASP A 38 2.34 -3.86 33.53
CA ASP A 38 2.63 -2.71 34.39
C ASP A 38 3.30 -1.58 33.64
N ASP A 39 4.22 -1.88 32.72
CA ASP A 39 4.83 -0.88 31.85
C ASP A 39 3.81 -0.24 30.90
N TYR A 40 2.88 -1.05 30.37
CA TYR A 40 1.78 -0.54 29.57
C TYR A 40 0.86 0.40 30.37
N ASN A 41 0.54 0.07 31.61
CA ASN A 41 -0.24 0.93 32.49
C ASN A 41 0.50 2.24 32.80
N ARG A 42 1.82 2.20 33.02
CA ARG A 42 2.66 3.39 33.21
C ARG A 42 2.68 4.27 31.96
N LEU A 43 2.78 3.65 30.77
CA LEU A 43 2.71 4.36 29.49
C LEU A 43 1.38 5.12 29.36
N ASN A 44 0.24 4.45 29.60
CA ASN A 44 -1.06 5.10 29.50
C ASN A 44 -1.30 6.20 30.55
N ALA A 45 -0.74 6.02 31.74
CA ALA A 45 -0.80 7.00 32.82
C ALA A 45 0.23 8.13 32.64
N MET A 46 1.06 8.09 31.60
CA MET A 46 2.19 9.00 31.37
C MET A 46 3.15 9.06 32.58
N SER A 47 3.29 7.95 33.30
CA SER A 47 4.15 7.81 34.49
C SER A 47 5.42 7.03 34.13
N VAL A 48 6.15 7.56 33.15
CA VAL A 48 7.38 6.97 32.60
C VAL A 48 8.60 7.81 32.94
N THR A 49 9.80 7.24 32.84
CA THR A 49 11.04 8.02 33.01
C THR A 49 11.29 8.92 31.81
N LYS A 50 12.21 9.87 31.92
CA LYS A 50 12.58 10.72 30.79
C LYS A 50 13.14 9.94 29.62
N GLU A 51 13.95 8.95 29.88
CA GLU A 51 14.53 8.08 28.85
C GLU A 51 13.46 7.28 28.13
N GLU A 52 12.48 6.75 28.88
CA GLU A 52 11.31 6.06 28.30
C GLU A 52 10.46 7.03 27.46
N GLU A 53 10.24 8.26 27.95
CA GLU A 53 9.48 9.29 27.25
C GLU A 53 10.14 9.67 25.90
N GLU A 54 11.46 9.80 25.88
CA GLU A 54 12.21 10.07 24.64
C GLU A 54 12.06 8.93 23.62
N VAL A 55 12.16 7.68 24.07
CA VAL A 55 11.97 6.49 23.23
C VAL A 55 10.54 6.39 22.72
N LEU A 56 9.55 6.61 23.58
CA LEU A 56 8.13 6.56 23.20
C LEU A 56 7.77 7.68 22.23
N SER A 57 8.31 8.88 22.42
CA SER A 57 8.11 10.01 21.51
C SER A 57 8.78 9.78 20.15
N ALA A 58 10.01 9.26 20.14
CA ALA A 58 10.74 8.94 18.91
C ALA A 58 10.02 7.89 18.05
N ASN A 59 9.25 6.99 18.70
CA ASN A 59 8.48 5.94 18.04
C ASN A 59 6.99 6.31 17.81
N GLY A 60 6.59 7.54 18.17
CA GLY A 60 5.25 8.05 17.93
C GLY A 60 4.18 7.60 18.93
N PHE A 61 4.55 6.93 20.02
CA PHE A 61 3.60 6.56 21.09
C PHE A 61 3.16 7.77 21.90
N TYR A 62 4.04 8.76 22.04
CA TYR A 62 3.71 10.09 22.58
C TYR A 62 3.92 11.14 21.52
N VAL A 63 3.01 12.10 21.49
CA VAL A 63 3.01 13.24 20.58
C VAL A 63 2.81 14.54 21.36
N ALA A 64 3.11 15.68 20.76
CA ALA A 64 2.81 16.95 21.38
C ALA A 64 1.30 17.13 21.61
N GLU A 65 0.91 17.75 22.72
CA GLU A 65 -0.52 17.95 23.05
C GLU A 65 -1.26 18.75 21.98
N ASP A 66 -0.59 19.70 21.35
CA ASP A 66 -1.08 20.55 20.27
C ASP A 66 -0.97 19.91 18.88
N GLU A 67 -0.41 18.71 18.77
CA GLU A 67 -0.28 18.02 17.48
C GLU A 67 -1.63 17.53 16.95
N ASP A 68 -1.99 17.99 15.76
CA ASP A 68 -3.13 17.47 15.01
C ASP A 68 -2.71 16.25 14.19
N GLU A 69 -2.77 15.07 14.82
CA GLU A 69 -2.43 13.81 14.18
C GLU A 69 -3.33 13.47 12.99
N LEU A 70 -4.59 13.92 13.00
CA LEU A 70 -5.51 13.68 11.87
C LEU A 70 -5.09 14.51 10.66
N ALA A 71 -4.76 15.78 10.85
CA ALA A 71 -4.23 16.61 9.77
C ALA A 71 -2.96 16.03 9.18
N LYS A 72 -2.08 15.45 10.01
CA LYS A 72 -0.87 14.73 9.56
C LYS A 72 -1.20 13.53 8.69
N VAL A 73 -2.16 12.70 9.09
CA VAL A 73 -2.61 11.53 8.28
C VAL A 73 -3.24 11.99 6.96
N VAL A 74 -4.07 13.04 6.99
CA VAL A 74 -4.66 13.62 5.78
C VAL A 74 -3.58 14.15 4.84
N ALA A 75 -2.57 14.84 5.38
CA ALA A 75 -1.45 15.33 4.57
C ALA A 75 -0.64 14.19 3.93
N LEU A 76 -0.32 13.13 4.68
CA LEU A 76 0.37 11.95 4.17
C LEU A 76 -0.45 11.23 3.09
N ARG A 77 -1.75 11.04 3.33
CA ARG A 77 -2.67 10.47 2.34
C ARG A 77 -2.71 11.30 1.06
N ASN A 78 -2.83 12.61 1.19
CA ASN A 78 -2.88 13.50 0.04
C ASN A 78 -1.54 13.49 -0.72
N ALA A 79 -0.41 13.50 -0.02
CA ALA A 79 0.91 13.38 -0.65
C ALA A 79 1.04 12.09 -1.46
N ASN A 80 0.52 10.97 -0.97
CA ASN A 80 0.53 9.70 -1.68
C ASN A 80 -0.48 9.67 -2.84
N ASN A 81 -1.73 10.11 -2.61
CA ASN A 81 -2.80 10.00 -3.61
C ASN A 81 -2.67 11.00 -4.77
N PHE A 82 -2.08 12.17 -4.53
CA PHE A 82 -1.90 13.23 -5.53
C PHE A 82 -0.45 13.37 -6.01
N SER A 83 0.42 12.42 -5.64
CA SER A 83 1.76 12.35 -6.22
C SER A 83 1.65 11.90 -7.67
N SER A 84 2.17 12.69 -8.59
CA SER A 84 2.34 12.30 -9.99
C SER A 84 3.63 11.51 -10.24
N SER A 85 4.43 11.25 -9.20
CA SER A 85 5.71 10.56 -9.34
C SER A 85 5.56 9.09 -9.73
N GLN A 86 4.45 8.45 -9.34
CA GLN A 86 4.15 7.07 -9.71
C GLN A 86 2.74 6.99 -10.32
N VAL A 87 2.65 6.29 -11.43
CA VAL A 87 1.39 5.91 -12.08
C VAL A 87 1.27 4.39 -12.05
N SER A 88 0.13 3.89 -11.57
CA SER A 88 -0.13 2.45 -11.44
C SER A 88 -1.41 2.07 -12.15
N PHE A 89 -1.37 0.95 -12.87
CA PHE A 89 -2.54 0.37 -13.53
C PHE A 89 -2.69 -1.09 -13.13
N GLN A 90 -3.93 -1.48 -12.88
CA GLN A 90 -4.32 -2.88 -12.80
C GLN A 90 -5.07 -3.23 -14.08
N ILE A 91 -4.53 -4.18 -14.84
CA ILE A 91 -5.03 -4.54 -16.17
C ILE A 91 -5.50 -5.99 -16.14
N LEU A 92 -6.72 -6.21 -16.62
CA LEU A 92 -7.34 -7.51 -16.75
C LEU A 92 -7.28 -7.95 -18.22
N PRO A 93 -6.29 -8.76 -18.63
CA PRO A 93 -6.20 -9.25 -20.03
C PRO A 93 -7.43 -10.03 -20.47
N THR A 94 -8.05 -10.71 -19.52
CA THR A 94 -9.30 -11.46 -19.69
C THR A 94 -10.02 -11.64 -18.37
N THR A 95 -11.35 -11.77 -18.41
CA THR A 95 -12.18 -12.21 -17.29
C THR A 95 -12.39 -13.74 -17.29
N LEU A 96 -11.86 -14.48 -18.29
CA LEU A 96 -11.83 -15.93 -18.27
C LEU A 96 -10.89 -16.45 -17.19
N CYS A 97 -11.31 -17.53 -16.52
CA CYS A 97 -10.50 -18.22 -15.52
C CYS A 97 -10.63 -19.74 -15.67
N ASN A 98 -9.54 -20.45 -15.46
CA ASN A 98 -9.49 -21.92 -15.42
C ASN A 98 -9.81 -22.50 -14.03
N ALA A 99 -10.02 -21.65 -13.02
CA ALA A 99 -10.46 -22.02 -11.67
C ALA A 99 -11.92 -21.65 -11.41
N ARG A 100 -12.51 -22.19 -10.34
CA ARG A 100 -13.87 -21.91 -9.86
C ARG A 100 -13.84 -21.75 -8.34
N CYS A 101 -13.25 -20.63 -7.90
CA CYS A 101 -13.15 -20.33 -6.47
C CYS A 101 -14.51 -19.91 -5.92
N PHE A 102 -14.96 -20.52 -4.82
CA PHE A 102 -16.26 -20.25 -4.22
C PHE A 102 -16.45 -18.81 -3.69
N TYR A 103 -15.38 -18.06 -3.56
CA TYR A 103 -15.35 -16.66 -3.12
C TYR A 103 -15.04 -15.67 -4.25
N CYS A 104 -15.04 -16.13 -5.51
CA CYS A 104 -14.67 -15.28 -6.64
C CYS A 104 -15.74 -14.20 -6.88
N TYR A 105 -15.32 -12.94 -6.84
CA TYR A 105 -16.22 -11.82 -7.11
C TYR A 105 -16.54 -11.63 -8.61
N GLU A 106 -15.76 -12.28 -9.49
CA GLU A 106 -15.99 -12.27 -10.95
C GLU A 106 -16.96 -13.38 -11.39
N GLU A 107 -17.49 -14.19 -10.47
CA GLU A 107 -18.47 -15.22 -10.80
C GLU A 107 -19.72 -14.60 -11.43
N GLY A 108 -20.09 -15.10 -12.60
CA GLY A 108 -21.24 -14.61 -13.36
C GLY A 108 -20.95 -13.46 -14.32
N PHE A 109 -19.74 -12.96 -14.39
CA PHE A 109 -19.35 -12.00 -15.42
C PHE A 109 -19.27 -12.67 -16.79
N ASN A 110 -19.71 -11.92 -17.82
CA ASN A 110 -19.54 -12.38 -19.19
C ASN A 110 -18.06 -12.42 -19.55
N PRO A 111 -17.58 -13.53 -20.11
CA PRO A 111 -16.18 -13.64 -20.53
C PRO A 111 -15.84 -12.57 -21.58
N CYS A 112 -14.80 -11.80 -21.30
CA CYS A 112 -14.26 -10.83 -22.25
C CYS A 112 -12.73 -10.88 -22.25
N ALA A 113 -12.14 -10.39 -23.32
CA ALA A 113 -10.70 -10.24 -23.45
C ALA A 113 -10.40 -9.05 -24.39
N PHE A 114 -9.22 -8.47 -24.26
CA PHE A 114 -8.76 -7.44 -25.20
C PHE A 114 -8.57 -8.00 -26.60
N ASP A 115 -9.03 -7.26 -27.60
CA ASP A 115 -8.68 -7.42 -29.00
C ASP A 115 -7.51 -6.47 -29.38
N GLU A 116 -7.02 -6.56 -30.60
CA GLU A 116 -5.88 -5.75 -31.08
C GLU A 116 -6.16 -4.23 -31.04
N LYS A 117 -7.39 -3.82 -31.34
CA LYS A 117 -7.77 -2.41 -31.32
C LYS A 117 -7.70 -1.87 -29.89
N HIS A 118 -8.31 -2.57 -28.94
CA HIS A 118 -8.32 -2.17 -27.54
C HIS A 118 -6.92 -2.26 -26.91
N GLU A 119 -6.06 -3.21 -27.36
CA GLU A 119 -4.65 -3.27 -26.97
C GLU A 119 -3.92 -1.96 -27.32
N ASN A 120 -4.09 -1.47 -28.54
CA ASN A 120 -3.47 -0.23 -29.00
C ASN A 120 -3.99 1.00 -28.24
N GLU A 121 -5.29 1.06 -28.00
CA GLU A 121 -5.93 2.13 -27.24
C GLU A 121 -5.43 2.15 -25.77
N LEU A 122 -5.28 0.98 -25.17
CA LEU A 122 -4.76 0.82 -23.80
C LEU A 122 -3.32 1.35 -23.69
N VAL A 123 -2.43 0.91 -24.58
CA VAL A 123 -1.04 1.37 -24.58
C VAL A 123 -0.98 2.88 -24.77
N ALA A 124 -1.70 3.42 -25.75
CA ALA A 124 -1.73 4.86 -25.99
C ALA A 124 -2.29 5.66 -24.80
N PHE A 125 -3.27 5.11 -24.07
CA PHE A 125 -3.81 5.72 -22.86
C PHE A 125 -2.77 5.76 -21.74
N ILE A 126 -2.07 4.64 -21.48
CA ILE A 126 -1.02 4.56 -20.47
C ILE A 126 0.12 5.51 -20.78
N GLU A 127 0.59 5.52 -22.02
CA GLU A 127 1.65 6.43 -22.50
C GLU A 127 1.34 7.90 -22.29
N ARG A 128 0.09 8.31 -22.52
CA ARG A 128 -0.34 9.69 -22.23
C ARG A 128 -0.39 9.99 -20.75
N THR A 129 -0.78 9.00 -19.94
CA THR A 129 -0.95 9.19 -18.49
C THR A 129 0.38 9.22 -17.76
N MET A 130 1.38 8.46 -18.22
CA MET A 130 2.68 8.37 -17.55
C MET A 130 3.67 9.50 -17.87
N GLN A 131 3.32 10.46 -18.70
CA GLN A 131 4.26 11.49 -19.23
C GLN A 131 5.01 12.27 -18.16
N ALA A 132 4.40 12.49 -16.98
CA ALA A 132 5.00 13.22 -15.87
C ALA A 132 5.46 12.29 -14.73
N ALA A 133 5.38 10.98 -14.92
CA ALA A 133 5.73 10.01 -13.90
C ALA A 133 7.25 9.74 -13.87
N GLN A 134 7.75 9.34 -12.72
CA GLN A 134 9.09 8.77 -12.54
C GLN A 134 9.05 7.24 -12.57
N LYS A 135 7.86 6.68 -12.29
CA LYS A 135 7.64 5.23 -12.22
C LYS A 135 6.29 4.85 -12.80
N LEU A 136 6.28 3.82 -13.63
CA LEU A 136 5.10 3.12 -14.13
C LEU A 136 5.04 1.74 -13.50
N HIS A 137 3.92 1.41 -12.86
CA HIS A 137 3.69 0.10 -12.27
C HIS A 137 2.46 -0.56 -12.89
N ILE A 138 2.60 -1.79 -13.37
CA ILE A 138 1.53 -2.57 -14.00
C ILE A 138 1.29 -3.84 -13.21
N THR A 139 0.05 -4.02 -12.73
CA THR A 139 -0.39 -5.27 -12.12
C THR A 139 -1.30 -6.01 -13.10
N TRP A 140 -0.88 -7.18 -13.56
CA TRP A 140 -1.70 -8.07 -14.35
C TRP A 140 -2.61 -8.90 -13.45
N PHE A 141 -3.92 -8.80 -13.68
CA PHE A 141 -4.95 -9.40 -12.83
C PHE A 141 -6.12 -9.93 -13.69
N GLY A 142 -7.27 -10.22 -13.09
CA GLY A 142 -8.53 -10.60 -13.75
C GLY A 142 -8.95 -12.02 -13.39
N GLY A 143 -9.56 -12.75 -14.32
CA GLY A 143 -9.89 -14.16 -14.09
C GLY A 143 -8.62 -14.97 -13.85
N GLU A 144 -7.95 -15.39 -14.92
CA GLU A 144 -6.58 -15.90 -14.86
C GLU A 144 -5.76 -15.20 -15.95
N PRO A 145 -4.88 -14.24 -15.59
CA PRO A 145 -4.15 -13.45 -16.58
C PRO A 145 -3.22 -14.30 -17.46
N LEU A 146 -2.68 -15.41 -16.94
CA LEU A 146 -1.79 -16.30 -17.69
C LEU A 146 -2.52 -17.14 -18.76
N LEU A 147 -3.84 -17.01 -18.92
CA LEU A 147 -4.53 -17.47 -20.13
C LEU A 147 -4.25 -16.57 -21.36
N ARG A 148 -3.63 -15.42 -21.17
CA ARG A 148 -3.26 -14.45 -22.21
C ARG A 148 -1.79 -14.01 -22.09
N PRO A 149 -0.82 -14.94 -22.01
CA PRO A 149 0.58 -14.59 -21.78
C PRO A 149 1.16 -13.78 -22.94
N ASP A 150 0.74 -14.06 -24.18
CA ASP A 150 1.12 -13.34 -25.39
C ASP A 150 0.68 -11.87 -25.37
N PHE A 151 -0.49 -11.57 -24.84
CA PHE A 151 -0.98 -10.18 -24.65
C PHE A 151 -0.13 -9.47 -23.57
N ILE A 152 0.09 -10.11 -22.43
CA ILE A 152 0.90 -9.59 -21.32
C ILE A 152 2.31 -9.24 -21.84
N GLU A 153 2.94 -10.16 -22.56
CA GLU A 153 4.28 -9.96 -23.09
C GLU A 153 4.33 -8.76 -24.06
N ARG A 154 3.47 -8.74 -25.08
CA ARG A 154 3.46 -7.66 -26.07
C ARG A 154 3.22 -6.28 -25.45
N VAL A 155 2.23 -6.17 -24.55
CA VAL A 155 1.90 -4.88 -23.91
C VAL A 155 3.02 -4.47 -22.96
N SER A 156 3.55 -5.42 -22.16
CA SER A 156 4.67 -5.13 -21.25
C SER A 156 5.89 -4.63 -22.01
N MET A 157 6.29 -5.30 -23.10
CA MET A 157 7.45 -4.88 -23.90
C MET A 157 7.26 -3.47 -24.46
N ARG A 158 6.10 -3.16 -25.05
CA ARG A 158 5.80 -1.82 -25.57
C ARG A 158 5.87 -0.75 -24.51
N LEU A 159 5.31 -1.03 -23.32
CA LEU A 159 5.33 -0.09 -22.20
C LEU A 159 6.72 0.08 -21.61
N MET A 160 7.51 -0.99 -21.53
CA MET A 160 8.91 -0.93 -21.10
C MET A 160 9.76 -0.06 -22.03
N GLU A 161 9.68 -0.28 -23.35
CA GLU A 161 10.38 0.54 -24.35
C GLU A 161 9.96 2.02 -24.25
N SER A 162 8.66 2.26 -24.11
CA SER A 162 8.11 3.59 -23.99
C SER A 162 8.53 4.30 -22.69
N ALA A 163 8.58 3.58 -21.59
CA ALA A 163 9.05 4.07 -20.29
C ALA A 163 10.56 4.38 -20.32
N ASP A 164 11.37 3.44 -20.82
CA ASP A 164 12.82 3.60 -20.94
C ASP A 164 13.20 4.83 -21.76
N SER A 165 12.55 5.02 -22.90
CA SER A 165 12.78 6.19 -23.77
C SER A 165 12.51 7.54 -23.09
N ARG A 166 11.77 7.53 -21.97
CA ARG A 166 11.40 8.71 -21.17
C ARG A 166 12.12 8.78 -19.82
N GLY A 167 13.01 7.82 -19.51
CA GLY A 167 13.67 7.72 -18.22
C GLY A 167 12.73 7.36 -17.06
N ILE A 168 11.60 6.68 -17.37
CA ILE A 168 10.62 6.23 -16.39
C ILE A 168 10.94 4.80 -15.99
N THR A 169 11.01 4.53 -14.69
CA THR A 169 11.20 3.16 -14.19
C THR A 169 9.93 2.34 -14.40
N PHE A 170 10.05 1.20 -15.09
CA PHE A 170 8.94 0.24 -15.25
C PHE A 170 9.04 -0.87 -14.19
N GLU A 171 7.91 -1.19 -13.55
CA GLU A 171 7.73 -2.36 -12.70
C GLU A 171 6.44 -3.08 -13.08
N GLY A 172 6.46 -4.41 -12.99
CA GLY A 172 5.29 -5.23 -13.29
C GLY A 172 5.19 -6.44 -12.37
N ASP A 173 3.96 -6.80 -12.00
CA ASP A 173 3.64 -8.00 -11.26
C ASP A 173 2.39 -8.69 -11.84
N VAL A 174 2.24 -9.97 -11.51
CA VAL A 174 1.12 -10.81 -11.95
C VAL A 174 0.46 -11.43 -10.73
N ILE A 175 -0.85 -11.26 -10.61
CA ILE A 175 -1.66 -11.97 -9.63
C ILE A 175 -2.32 -13.15 -10.34
N THR A 176 -1.86 -14.35 -10.07
CA THR A 176 -2.25 -15.59 -10.73
C THR A 176 -2.59 -16.69 -9.73
N ASN A 177 -3.43 -17.64 -10.12
CA ASN A 177 -3.66 -18.85 -9.34
C ASN A 177 -2.50 -19.87 -9.44
N GLY A 178 -1.51 -19.63 -10.31
CA GLY A 178 -0.30 -20.43 -10.45
C GLY A 178 -0.51 -21.85 -10.99
N SER A 179 -1.63 -22.12 -11.67
CA SER A 179 -1.97 -23.47 -12.18
C SER A 179 -1.56 -23.71 -13.62
N LEU A 180 -0.94 -22.72 -14.29
CA LEU A 180 -0.47 -22.78 -15.67
C LEU A 180 1.05 -22.73 -15.75
#